data_b2bae91fb5dc566422d7afc8e56bf060
#
_entry.id   b2bae91fb5dc566422d7afc8e56bf060
#
_cell.length_a   1.000
_cell.length_b   1.000
_cell.length_c   1.000
_cell.angle_alpha   90.00
_cell.angle_beta   90.00
_cell.angle_gamma   90.00
#
_symmetry.space_group_name_H-M   'P 1'
#
loop_
_entity.id
_entity.type
_entity.pdbx_description
1 polymer ?
#
loop_
_entity_poly.entity_id
_entity_poly.type
_entity_poly.pdbx_seq_one_letter_code
_entity_poly.pdbx_strand_id
1 'polypeptide(L)'
;ALRLSDGLVVIDCVDLDADDPERRRRFSEKRACPNDHPLMLDEIEPRTFSFNAPYGACPDCSGLGFRLEVDPELVVPDEELSLADGAVIVWNSNFKYHRKLLESLSKELGFAMGTPWKSLPKKVKDAVLYGKDYEVTVKFRNRWGRERSYTTGFEGAVKYIERKREETESTAVTEKLDSYM
;
A
#
# COMPACT_ATOMS: atom_id res chain seq x y z
N ALA A 1 -34.07 30.20 7.04
CA ALA A 1 -33.53 28.87 6.77
C ALA A 1 -32.08 28.78 7.22
N LEU A 2 -31.13 29.55 6.67
CA LEU A 2 -29.68 29.48 6.96
C LEU A 2 -29.33 29.53 8.46
N ARG A 3 -30.01 30.39 9.26
CA ARG A 3 -29.80 30.46 10.72
C ARG A 3 -30.29 29.23 11.49
N LEU A 4 -31.26 28.48 10.95
CA LEU A 4 -31.80 27.29 11.60
C LEU A 4 -31.02 26.02 11.25
N SER A 5 -30.33 26.02 10.11
CA SER A 5 -29.64 24.89 9.55
C SER A 5 -28.10 25.02 9.61
N ASP A 6 -27.61 25.89 10.49
CA ASP A 6 -26.18 26.14 10.65
C ASP A 6 -25.45 26.46 9.34
N GLY A 7 -26.12 27.28 8.48
CA GLY A 7 -25.54 27.83 7.26
C GLY A 7 -25.69 26.95 6.01
N LEU A 8 -26.49 25.89 6.02
CA LEU A 8 -26.80 25.10 4.84
C LEU A 8 -28.27 25.22 4.46
N VAL A 9 -28.56 25.46 3.17
CA VAL A 9 -29.95 25.47 2.64
C VAL A 9 -30.02 24.76 1.30
N VAL A 10 -31.09 24.02 1.10
CA VAL A 10 -31.44 23.39 -0.17
C VAL A 10 -32.69 24.02 -0.69
N ILE A 11 -32.68 24.52 -1.94
CA ILE A 11 -33.84 25.03 -2.66
C ILE A 11 -34.27 23.93 -3.63
N ASP A 12 -35.53 23.50 -3.51
CA ASP A 12 -36.17 22.55 -4.43
C ASP A 12 -37.14 23.34 -5.33
N CYS A 13 -36.79 23.45 -6.63
CA CYS A 13 -37.62 24.11 -7.64
C CYS A 13 -38.64 23.11 -8.15
N VAL A 14 -39.82 23.09 -7.52
CA VAL A 14 -40.92 22.14 -7.79
C VAL A 14 -41.53 22.24 -9.18
N ASP A 15 -41.27 23.33 -9.89
CA ASP A 15 -41.74 23.58 -11.26
C ASP A 15 -40.84 22.87 -12.32
N LEU A 16 -39.68 22.32 -11.91
CA LEU A 16 -38.80 21.57 -12.78
C LEU A 16 -39.07 20.07 -12.67
N ASP A 17 -38.75 19.33 -13.73
CA ASP A 17 -38.88 17.87 -13.75
C ASP A 17 -38.08 17.20 -12.63
N ALA A 18 -38.53 16.02 -12.18
CA ALA A 18 -37.90 15.31 -11.07
C ALA A 18 -36.41 14.96 -11.34
N ASP A 19 -36.08 14.75 -12.61
CA ASP A 19 -34.73 14.36 -13.05
C ASP A 19 -33.89 15.56 -13.53
N ASP A 20 -34.42 16.80 -13.43
CA ASP A 20 -33.69 18.00 -13.84
C ASP A 20 -32.57 18.28 -12.81
N PRO A 21 -31.27 18.35 -13.25
CA PRO A 21 -30.15 18.65 -12.37
C PRO A 21 -30.22 20.00 -11.67
N GLU A 22 -30.98 20.97 -12.25
CA GLU A 22 -31.19 22.30 -11.69
C GLU A 22 -32.31 22.34 -10.67
N ARG A 23 -33.06 21.25 -10.49
CA ARG A 23 -34.20 21.19 -9.58
C ARG A 23 -33.79 21.40 -8.14
N ARG A 24 -32.69 20.81 -7.71
CA ARG A 24 -32.15 20.92 -6.35
C ARG A 24 -30.85 21.70 -6.32
N ARG A 25 -30.92 22.90 -5.75
CA ARG A 25 -29.75 23.76 -5.58
C ARG A 25 -29.35 23.84 -4.11
N ARG A 26 -28.13 23.52 -3.80
CA ARG A 26 -27.58 23.60 -2.45
C ARG A 26 -26.73 24.86 -2.29
N PHE A 27 -26.99 25.59 -1.20
CA PHE A 27 -26.22 26.79 -0.84
C PHE A 27 -25.70 26.66 0.58
N SER A 28 -24.46 27.09 0.78
CA SER A 28 -23.79 27.06 2.08
C SER A 28 -23.08 28.37 2.36
N GLU A 29 -23.20 28.86 3.58
CA GLU A 29 -22.40 29.97 4.11
C GLU A 29 -20.98 29.46 4.53
N LYS A 30 -20.79 28.13 4.66
CA LYS A 30 -19.57 27.49 5.17
C LYS A 30 -18.73 26.89 4.06
N ARG A 31 -18.54 27.60 2.94
CA ARG A 31 -17.62 27.23 1.85
C ARG A 31 -17.79 25.81 1.28
N ALA A 32 -19.02 25.28 1.26
CA ALA A 32 -19.29 24.04 0.55
C ALA A 32 -19.30 24.29 -0.96
N CYS A 33 -18.81 23.31 -1.73
CA CYS A 33 -18.85 23.39 -3.18
C CYS A 33 -20.31 23.28 -3.68
N PRO A 34 -20.80 24.21 -4.55
CA PRO A 34 -22.16 24.13 -5.11
C PRO A 34 -22.35 22.89 -6.01
N ASN A 35 -21.29 22.29 -6.52
CA ASN A 35 -21.31 21.11 -7.38
C ASN A 35 -21.19 19.79 -6.60
N ASP A 36 -21.48 19.78 -5.31
CA ASP A 36 -21.46 18.59 -4.44
C ASP A 36 -20.09 17.86 -4.36
N HIS A 37 -18.99 18.51 -4.67
CA HIS A 37 -17.67 17.94 -4.37
C HIS A 37 -17.51 17.84 -2.86
N PRO A 38 -16.98 16.71 -2.31
CA PRO A 38 -16.86 16.49 -0.87
C PRO A 38 -15.75 17.33 -0.20
N LEU A 39 -15.50 18.52 -0.73
CA LEU A 39 -14.53 19.47 -0.19
C LEU A 39 -15.23 20.32 0.89
N MET A 40 -15.14 19.89 2.12
CA MET A 40 -15.34 20.76 3.27
C MET A 40 -14.02 21.52 3.50
N LEU A 41 -13.98 22.76 3.06
CA LEU A 41 -12.87 23.64 3.43
C LEU A 41 -13.16 24.18 4.84
N ASP A 42 -12.38 23.74 5.80
CA ASP A 42 -12.30 24.35 7.11
C ASP A 42 -11.93 25.84 7.01
N GLU A 43 -12.01 26.58 8.10
CA GLU A 43 -11.58 27.97 8.14
C GLU A 43 -10.15 28.11 7.62
N ILE A 44 -9.97 28.89 6.53
CA ILE A 44 -8.65 29.07 5.91
C ILE A 44 -7.80 29.93 6.81
N GLU A 45 -6.83 29.32 7.48
CA GLU A 45 -5.84 29.97 8.32
C GLU A 45 -4.46 29.94 7.65
N PRO A 46 -3.52 30.80 8.03
CA PRO A 46 -2.15 30.78 7.50
C PRO A 46 -1.46 29.42 7.63
N ARG A 47 -1.76 28.66 8.69
CA ARG A 47 -1.24 27.29 8.90
C ARG A 47 -1.71 26.27 7.86
N THR A 48 -2.87 26.51 7.22
CA THR A 48 -3.41 25.64 6.15
C THR A 48 -2.52 25.67 4.91
N PHE A 49 -1.72 26.72 4.72
CA PHE A 49 -0.80 26.86 3.60
C PHE A 49 0.65 26.47 3.94
N SER A 50 0.89 26.03 5.17
CA SER A 50 2.22 25.65 5.63
C SER A 50 2.49 24.17 5.31
N PHE A 51 3.37 23.89 4.34
CA PHE A 51 3.79 22.51 4.02
C PHE A 51 4.56 21.83 5.18
N ASN A 52 5.04 22.61 6.15
CA ASN A 52 5.76 22.13 7.35
C ASN A 52 4.84 21.97 8.57
N ALA A 53 3.53 22.14 8.41
CA ALA A 53 2.57 21.95 9.49
C ALA A 53 1.57 20.85 9.10
N PRO A 54 1.14 19.97 10.02
CA PRO A 54 0.25 18.86 9.72
C PRO A 54 -1.04 19.25 8.99
N TYR A 55 -1.51 20.49 9.18
CA TYR A 55 -2.71 21.02 8.55
C TYR A 55 -2.57 21.35 7.06
N GLY A 56 -1.38 21.75 6.62
CA GLY A 56 -1.13 22.16 5.24
C GLY A 56 -0.17 21.23 4.50
N ALA A 57 0.47 20.31 5.21
CA ALA A 57 1.36 19.34 4.60
C ALA A 57 0.57 18.35 3.71
N CYS A 58 1.16 17.99 2.59
CA CYS A 58 0.64 16.92 1.75
C CYS A 58 0.59 15.62 2.55
N PRO A 59 -0.56 14.90 2.61
CA PRO A 59 -0.67 13.65 3.36
C PRO A 59 0.25 12.55 2.83
N ASP A 60 0.57 12.56 1.52
CA ASP A 60 1.38 11.53 0.89
C ASP A 60 2.88 11.68 1.18
N CYS A 61 3.38 12.93 1.17
CA CYS A 61 4.82 13.19 1.39
C CYS A 61 5.13 13.94 2.68
N SER A 62 4.12 14.21 3.53
CA SER A 62 4.26 14.96 4.79
C SER A 62 5.00 16.31 4.62
N GLY A 63 4.85 16.95 3.45
CA GLY A 63 5.49 18.23 3.11
C GLY A 63 6.91 18.11 2.54
N LEU A 64 7.45 16.90 2.34
CA LEU A 64 8.81 16.69 1.81
C LEU A 64 8.91 16.92 0.30
N GLY A 65 7.79 16.87 -0.44
CA GLY A 65 7.76 17.06 -1.88
C GLY A 65 8.17 15.83 -2.70
N PHE A 66 8.60 14.76 -2.05
CA PHE A 66 8.92 13.47 -2.68
C PHE A 66 8.49 12.32 -1.76
N ARG A 67 8.36 11.13 -2.33
CA ARG A 67 8.06 9.90 -1.63
C ARG A 67 9.07 8.82 -2.05
N LEU A 68 9.59 8.11 -1.09
CA LEU A 68 10.40 6.93 -1.37
C LEU A 68 9.48 5.75 -1.61
N GLU A 69 9.62 5.10 -2.75
CA GLU A 69 8.90 3.88 -3.10
C GLU A 69 9.91 2.77 -3.40
N VAL A 70 9.55 1.54 -3.07
CA VAL A 70 10.42 0.38 -3.31
C VAL A 70 10.51 0.13 -4.81
N ASP A 71 11.73 0.12 -5.35
CA ASP A 71 12.00 -0.22 -6.73
C ASP A 71 12.16 -1.75 -6.89
N PRO A 72 11.27 -2.42 -7.64
CA PRO A 72 11.38 -3.86 -7.90
C PRO A 72 12.69 -4.29 -8.53
N GLU A 73 13.32 -3.45 -9.34
CA GLU A 73 14.61 -3.75 -9.99
C GLU A 73 15.76 -3.80 -8.96
N LEU A 74 15.69 -2.98 -7.93
CA LEU A 74 16.64 -3.01 -6.82
C LEU A 74 16.40 -4.19 -5.87
N VAL A 75 15.16 -4.70 -5.79
CA VAL A 75 14.81 -5.90 -5.01
C VAL A 75 15.27 -7.17 -5.70
N VAL A 76 15.25 -7.21 -7.04
CA VAL A 76 15.67 -8.33 -7.88
C VAL A 76 16.69 -7.82 -8.91
N PRO A 77 17.93 -7.56 -8.51
CA PRO A 77 18.95 -6.98 -9.38
C PRO A 77 19.47 -7.93 -10.45
N ASP A 78 19.33 -9.24 -10.25
CA ASP A 78 19.75 -10.27 -11.20
C ASP A 78 18.57 -11.16 -11.57
N GLU A 79 18.00 -10.90 -12.73
CA GLU A 79 16.86 -11.66 -13.25
C GLU A 79 17.23 -13.08 -13.76
N GLU A 80 18.53 -13.39 -13.91
CA GLU A 80 19.00 -14.73 -14.25
C GLU A 80 18.92 -15.69 -13.07
N LEU A 81 18.94 -15.17 -11.84
CA LEU A 81 18.78 -15.98 -10.64
C LEU A 81 17.34 -16.47 -10.49
N SER A 82 17.22 -17.67 -9.91
CA SER A 82 15.92 -18.21 -9.51
C SER A 82 15.55 -17.81 -8.07
N LEU A 83 14.28 -18.00 -7.72
CA LEU A 83 13.83 -17.82 -6.33
C LEU A 83 14.53 -18.81 -5.37
N ALA A 84 14.92 -20.01 -5.86
CA ALA A 84 15.68 -20.98 -5.09
C ALA A 84 17.12 -20.51 -4.82
N ASP A 85 17.69 -19.72 -5.72
CA ASP A 85 19.06 -19.20 -5.65
C ASP A 85 19.12 -17.82 -4.99
N GLY A 86 17.98 -17.27 -4.56
CA GLY A 86 17.91 -16.01 -3.83
C GLY A 86 17.79 -14.76 -4.70
N ALA A 87 17.09 -14.83 -5.82
CA ALA A 87 16.81 -13.69 -6.70
C ALA A 87 16.27 -12.46 -5.95
N VAL A 88 15.43 -12.67 -4.92
CA VAL A 88 14.92 -11.61 -4.05
C VAL A 88 15.91 -11.36 -2.91
N ILE A 89 16.80 -10.38 -3.10
CA ILE A 89 17.96 -10.17 -2.21
C ILE A 89 17.60 -9.71 -0.79
N VAL A 90 16.48 -9.05 -0.60
CA VAL A 90 16.04 -8.57 0.71
C VAL A 90 15.80 -9.70 1.71
N TRP A 91 15.48 -10.91 1.24
CA TRP A 91 15.22 -12.08 2.06
C TRP A 91 16.47 -12.94 2.35
N ASN A 92 17.61 -12.62 1.76
CA ASN A 92 18.83 -13.43 1.90
C ASN A 92 19.31 -13.55 3.36
N SER A 93 19.04 -12.55 4.21
CA SER A 93 19.38 -12.60 5.63
C SER A 93 18.58 -13.66 6.42
N ASN A 94 17.37 -14.00 5.98
CA ASN A 94 16.51 -15.04 6.58
C ASN A 94 15.93 -15.98 5.52
N PHE A 95 16.80 -16.40 4.59
CA PHE A 95 16.42 -17.16 3.41
C PHE A 95 15.67 -18.46 3.72
N LYS A 96 16.05 -19.16 4.80
CA LYS A 96 15.40 -20.44 5.19
C LYS A 96 13.90 -20.27 5.51
N TYR A 97 13.53 -19.15 6.10
CA TYR A 97 12.12 -18.85 6.41
C TYR A 97 11.37 -18.48 5.14
N HIS A 98 11.87 -17.49 4.40
CA HIS A 98 11.22 -17.00 3.18
C HIS A 98 11.16 -18.08 2.09
N ARG A 99 12.16 -18.95 2.00
CA ARG A 99 12.14 -20.10 1.09
C ARG A 99 10.91 -20.99 1.32
N LYS A 100 10.55 -21.28 2.57
CA LYS A 100 9.35 -22.10 2.88
C LYS A 100 8.06 -21.40 2.48
N LEU A 101 7.99 -20.07 2.64
CA LEU A 101 6.86 -19.28 2.16
C LEU A 101 6.76 -19.34 0.64
N LEU A 102 7.87 -19.16 -0.06
CA LEU A 102 7.96 -19.25 -1.52
C LEU A 102 7.63 -20.66 -2.05
N GLU A 103 8.09 -21.72 -1.37
CA GLU A 103 7.75 -23.11 -1.69
C GLU A 103 6.25 -23.39 -1.55
N SER A 104 5.58 -22.78 -0.57
CA SER A 104 4.13 -22.86 -0.44
C SER A 104 3.42 -22.10 -1.56
N LEU A 105 3.85 -20.87 -1.84
CA LEU A 105 3.33 -20.05 -2.92
C LEU A 105 3.52 -20.70 -4.30
N SER A 106 4.68 -21.39 -4.51
CA SER A 106 4.96 -22.08 -5.76
C SER A 106 4.00 -23.22 -6.04
N LYS A 107 3.55 -23.91 -4.99
CA LYS A 107 2.54 -24.98 -5.12
C LYS A 107 1.17 -24.43 -5.46
N GLU A 108 0.82 -23.31 -4.88
CA GLU A 108 -0.49 -22.66 -5.11
C GLU A 108 -0.58 -22.04 -6.51
N LEU A 109 0.48 -21.38 -6.96
CA LEU A 109 0.54 -20.74 -8.29
C LEU A 109 1.05 -21.63 -9.41
N GLY A 110 1.57 -22.85 -9.10
CA GLY A 110 2.01 -23.83 -10.09
C GLY A 110 3.30 -23.45 -10.82
N PHE A 111 4.29 -22.85 -10.15
CA PHE A 111 5.58 -22.55 -10.76
C PHE A 111 6.74 -23.31 -10.08
N ALA A 112 7.86 -23.49 -10.80
CA ALA A 112 9.05 -24.12 -10.25
C ALA A 112 9.99 -23.09 -9.62
N MET A 113 10.44 -23.34 -8.39
CA MET A 113 11.34 -22.45 -7.63
C MET A 113 12.71 -22.21 -8.32
N GLY A 114 13.18 -23.15 -9.15
CA GLY A 114 14.42 -23.05 -9.92
C GLY A 114 14.27 -22.34 -11.27
N THR A 115 13.09 -21.81 -11.61
CA THR A 115 12.90 -21.02 -12.83
C THR A 115 13.56 -19.65 -12.67
N PRO A 116 14.42 -19.20 -13.62
CA PRO A 116 14.97 -17.86 -13.61
C PRO A 116 13.89 -16.79 -13.52
N TRP A 117 14.13 -15.72 -12.74
CA TRP A 117 13.15 -14.65 -12.52
C TRP A 117 12.59 -14.08 -13.82
N LYS A 118 13.43 -13.82 -14.80
CA LYS A 118 13.01 -13.30 -16.12
C LYS A 118 11.95 -14.16 -16.79
N SER A 119 12.01 -15.49 -16.61
CA SER A 119 11.13 -16.47 -17.24
C SER A 119 9.83 -16.73 -16.46
N LEU A 120 9.68 -16.18 -15.26
CA LEU A 120 8.47 -16.32 -14.46
C LEU A 120 7.32 -15.50 -15.06
N PRO A 121 6.09 -16.05 -15.06
CA PRO A 121 4.90 -15.30 -15.48
C PRO A 121 4.71 -14.03 -14.64
N LYS A 122 4.19 -12.96 -15.26
CA LYS A 122 3.92 -11.68 -14.56
C LYS A 122 3.09 -11.87 -13.29
N LYS A 123 2.07 -12.74 -13.32
CA LYS A 123 1.25 -13.06 -12.14
C LYS A 123 2.08 -13.55 -10.96
N VAL A 124 3.11 -14.37 -11.21
CA VAL A 124 4.01 -14.90 -10.17
C VAL A 124 4.94 -13.80 -9.67
N LYS A 125 5.53 -13.00 -10.58
CA LYS A 125 6.36 -11.85 -10.22
C LYS A 125 5.60 -10.87 -9.34
N ASP A 126 4.38 -10.50 -9.75
CA ASP A 126 3.50 -9.61 -8.98
C ASP A 126 3.14 -10.20 -7.60
N ALA A 127 2.88 -11.50 -7.52
CA ALA A 127 2.61 -12.17 -6.25
C ALA A 127 3.81 -12.15 -5.31
N VAL A 128 5.02 -12.39 -5.82
CA VAL A 128 6.27 -12.38 -5.02
C VAL A 128 6.61 -10.96 -4.57
N LEU A 129 6.43 -9.95 -5.42
CA LEU A 129 6.74 -8.56 -5.10
C LEU A 129 5.72 -7.91 -4.18
N TYR A 130 4.44 -8.04 -4.49
CA TYR A 130 3.36 -7.27 -3.83
C TYR A 130 2.49 -8.09 -2.89
N GLY A 131 2.66 -9.40 -2.87
CA GLY A 131 2.02 -10.31 -1.91
C GLY A 131 0.56 -10.60 -2.16
N LYS A 132 -0.23 -9.70 -2.69
CA LYS A 132 -1.69 -9.78 -2.84
C LYS A 132 -2.34 -10.69 -1.77
N ASP A 133 -3.58 -11.09 -1.91
CA ASP A 133 -4.33 -11.86 -0.89
C ASP A 133 -4.02 -13.38 -0.91
N TYR A 134 -2.76 -13.77 -1.16
CA TYR A 134 -2.36 -15.17 -1.12
C TYR A 134 -2.12 -15.63 0.32
N GLU A 135 -2.80 -16.71 0.70
CA GLU A 135 -2.54 -17.43 1.95
C GLU A 135 -1.55 -18.57 1.68
N VAL A 136 -0.48 -18.64 2.45
CA VAL A 136 0.54 -19.68 2.33
C VAL A 136 0.57 -20.53 3.60
N THR A 137 0.60 -21.85 3.42
CA THR A 137 0.70 -22.79 4.53
C THR A 137 2.13 -23.26 4.73
N VAL A 138 2.74 -22.83 5.81
CA VAL A 138 4.12 -23.20 6.17
C VAL A 138 4.13 -24.44 7.05
N LYS A 139 4.82 -25.48 6.59
CA LYS A 139 5.07 -26.70 7.39
C LYS A 139 6.45 -26.62 8.03
N PHE A 140 6.52 -26.92 9.31
CA PHE A 140 7.78 -27.00 10.04
C PHE A 140 7.80 -28.16 11.04
N ARG A 141 8.99 -28.69 11.31
CA ARG A 141 9.20 -29.66 12.37
C ARG A 141 9.71 -28.92 13.60
N ASN A 142 9.03 -29.15 14.72
CA ASN A 142 9.51 -28.64 16.00
C ASN A 142 10.73 -29.45 16.48
N ARG A 143 11.38 -29.01 17.56
CA ARG A 143 12.57 -29.69 18.12
C ARG A 143 12.31 -31.12 18.62
N TRP A 144 11.05 -31.55 18.74
CA TRP A 144 10.64 -32.91 19.08
C TRP A 144 10.25 -33.77 17.86
N GLY A 145 10.54 -33.28 16.64
CA GLY A 145 10.27 -34.01 15.40
C GLY A 145 8.81 -34.01 14.94
N ARG A 146 7.90 -33.37 15.68
CA ARG A 146 6.47 -33.28 15.30
C ARG A 146 6.28 -32.23 14.21
N GLU A 147 5.57 -32.61 13.15
CA GLU A 147 5.17 -31.68 12.10
C GLU A 147 4.04 -30.78 12.62
N ARG A 148 4.19 -29.50 12.35
CA ARG A 148 3.17 -28.49 12.55
C ARG A 148 3.06 -27.63 11.30
N SER A 149 1.87 -27.10 11.06
CA SER A 149 1.62 -26.15 9.98
C SER A 149 0.87 -24.94 10.53
N TYR A 150 1.10 -23.81 9.94
CA TYR A 150 0.28 -22.61 10.12
C TYR A 150 0.05 -21.93 8.77
N THR A 151 -1.08 -21.30 8.63
CA THR A 151 -1.43 -20.50 7.46
C THR A 151 -1.23 -19.03 7.78
N THR A 152 -0.60 -18.31 6.86
CA THR A 152 -0.36 -16.88 6.96
C THR A 152 -0.51 -16.22 5.61
N GLY A 153 -0.88 -14.94 5.59
CA GLY A 153 -0.87 -14.15 4.37
C GLY A 153 0.56 -13.99 3.84
N PHE A 154 0.72 -14.05 2.52
CA PHE A 154 2.01 -13.80 1.88
C PHE A 154 2.17 -12.30 1.63
N GLU A 155 3.04 -11.66 2.39
CA GLU A 155 3.21 -10.21 2.43
C GLU A 155 3.80 -9.63 1.14
N GLY A 156 4.69 -10.38 0.47
CA GLY A 156 5.48 -9.87 -0.66
C GLY A 156 6.71 -9.05 -0.24
N ALA A 157 7.62 -8.85 -1.19
CA ALA A 157 8.91 -8.22 -0.90
C ALA A 157 8.75 -6.71 -0.63
N VAL A 158 7.89 -6.02 -1.39
CA VAL A 158 7.66 -4.57 -1.28
C VAL A 158 7.10 -4.23 0.10
N LYS A 159 5.97 -4.83 0.46
CA LYS A 159 5.35 -4.60 1.79
C LYS A 159 6.27 -5.01 2.94
N TYR A 160 7.05 -6.08 2.76
CA TYR A 160 8.05 -6.49 3.74
C TYR A 160 9.09 -5.40 3.99
N ILE A 161 9.61 -4.75 2.93
CA ILE A 161 10.59 -3.65 3.03
C ILE A 161 9.94 -2.46 3.74
N GLU A 162 8.76 -2.02 3.28
CA GLU A 162 8.02 -0.89 3.87
C GLU A 162 7.78 -1.10 5.36
N ARG A 163 7.18 -2.22 5.75
CA ARG A 163 6.93 -2.55 7.15
C ARG A 163 8.21 -2.63 7.98
N LYS A 164 9.25 -3.28 7.45
CA LYS A 164 10.53 -3.39 8.16
C LYS A 164 11.21 -2.06 8.35
N ARG A 165 11.06 -1.14 7.41
CA ARG A 165 11.56 0.23 7.51
C ARG A 165 10.82 1.01 8.61
N GLU A 166 9.51 0.85 8.73
CA GLU A 166 8.71 1.49 9.78
C GLU A 166 8.99 0.91 11.18
N GLU A 167 9.19 -0.42 11.28
CA GLU A 167 9.40 -1.11 12.56
C GLU A 167 10.84 -0.96 13.11
N THR A 168 11.81 -0.58 12.28
CA THR A 168 13.22 -0.61 12.69
C THR A 168 13.67 0.71 13.29
N GLU A 169 14.35 0.63 14.44
CA GLU A 169 15.02 1.77 15.07
C GLU A 169 16.54 1.84 14.72
N SER A 170 17.05 0.84 13.99
CA SER A 170 18.46 0.74 13.65
C SER A 170 18.77 1.50 12.36
N THR A 171 19.59 2.54 12.44
CA THR A 171 20.03 3.34 11.28
C THR A 171 20.70 2.49 10.18
N ALA A 172 21.53 1.52 10.54
CA ALA A 172 22.18 0.64 9.57
C ALA A 172 21.19 -0.27 8.81
N VAL A 173 20.09 -0.67 9.46
CA VAL A 173 19.03 -1.45 8.80
C VAL A 173 18.19 -0.54 7.93
N THR A 174 17.87 0.69 8.38
CA THR A 174 17.15 1.68 7.59
C THR A 174 17.91 2.04 6.32
N GLU A 175 19.20 2.38 6.42
CA GLU A 175 20.04 2.67 5.25
C GLU A 175 20.07 1.52 4.24
N LYS A 176 20.11 0.27 4.73
CA LYS A 176 20.04 -0.90 3.86
C LYS A 176 18.67 -1.03 3.18
N LEU A 177 17.58 -0.75 3.88
CA LEU A 177 16.23 -0.81 3.30
C LEU A 177 15.99 0.34 2.31
N ASP A 178 16.51 1.54 2.61
CA ASP A 178 16.45 2.70 1.73
C ASP A 178 17.23 2.48 0.42
N SER A 179 18.22 1.57 0.39
CA SER A 179 18.91 1.20 -0.85
C SER A 179 18.06 0.40 -1.85
N TYR A 180 16.86 0.00 -1.47
CA TYR A 180 15.87 -0.65 -2.34
C TYR A 180 14.76 0.31 -2.83
N MET A 181 14.91 1.63 -2.55
CA MET A 181 13.94 2.68 -2.85
C MET A 181 14.47 3.72 -3.83
#